data_7a38e2c11ce225e82e3209c9e0208b8d
#
_entry.id   7a38e2c11ce225e82e3209c9e0208b8d
#
_cell.length_a   1.000
_cell.length_b   1.000
_cell.length_c   1.000
_cell.angle_alpha   90.00
_cell.angle_beta   90.00
_cell.angle_gamma   90.00
#
_symmetry.space_group_name_H-M   'P 1'
#
loop_
_entity.id
_entity.type
_entity.pdbx_description
1 polymer ?
#
loop_
_entity_poly.entity_id
_entity_poly.type
_entity_poly.pdbx_seq_one_letter_code
_entity_poly.pdbx_strand_id
1 'polypeptide(L)'
;FKLNDLKQDGSITAIRIEGSRNSIDQRIKNLVNELQIKNFNISILGTYQSEIFWNKVKNLEFFSSSKNSIIRIVIPPSECIKLVFQFSGKFNYYLDWGGALIWIEAHELSEQMFESIRKKVVKFGGYSTMIKNSDYLPYVEDVFTINRDRFNISQNVKKSFDPKRILNPGKMYT
;
A
#
# COMPACT_ATOMS: atom_id res chain seq x y z
N PHE A 1 5.28 -10.94 19.70
CA PHE A 1 4.13 -11.30 18.86
C PHE A 1 4.65 -11.57 17.45
N LYS A 2 4.71 -12.84 17.07
CA LYS A 2 5.02 -13.22 15.68
C LYS A 2 3.68 -13.31 14.96
N LEU A 3 3.56 -12.73 13.76
CA LEU A 3 2.36 -12.90 12.93
C LEU A 3 2.05 -14.39 12.66
N ASN A 4 3.08 -15.25 12.77
CA ASN A 4 2.95 -16.69 12.74
C ASN A 4 2.10 -17.26 13.89
N ASP A 5 1.87 -16.49 14.97
CA ASP A 5 0.96 -16.88 16.05
C ASP A 5 -0.51 -16.64 15.67
N LEU A 6 -0.75 -15.88 14.58
CA LEU A 6 -2.03 -15.76 13.89
C LEU A 6 -2.14 -16.78 12.77
N LYS A 7 -1.63 -17.99 12.94
CA LYS A 7 -1.81 -19.11 12.00
C LYS A 7 -3.30 -19.41 11.83
N GLN A 8 -3.96 -18.57 11.05
CA GLN A 8 -5.25 -18.86 10.47
C GLN A 8 -5.07 -18.90 8.96
N ASP A 9 -5.47 -19.99 8.36
CA ASP A 9 -5.65 -20.08 6.92
C ASP A 9 -6.72 -19.06 6.53
N GLY A 10 -6.29 -17.88 6.08
CA GLY A 10 -7.24 -16.84 5.70
C GLY A 10 -6.65 -15.42 5.71
N SER A 11 -7.49 -14.48 5.30
CA SER A 11 -7.16 -13.06 5.33
C SER A 11 -7.36 -12.46 6.73
N ILE A 12 -6.50 -11.50 7.09
CA ILE A 12 -6.58 -10.76 8.36
C ILE A 12 -6.96 -9.33 8.06
N THR A 13 -7.98 -8.81 8.77
CA THR A 13 -8.30 -7.39 8.80
C THR A 13 -7.94 -6.83 10.16
N ALA A 14 -7.09 -5.82 10.19
CA ALA A 14 -6.69 -5.13 11.42
C ALA A 14 -7.31 -3.74 11.48
N ILE A 15 -7.88 -3.38 12.64
CA ILE A 15 -8.47 -2.08 12.91
C ILE A 15 -7.78 -1.48 14.13
N ARG A 16 -7.29 -0.24 14.00
CA ARG A 16 -6.70 0.52 15.10
C ARG A 16 -7.68 1.56 15.62
N ILE A 17 -7.88 1.57 16.93
CA ILE A 17 -8.73 2.54 17.63
C ILE A 17 -7.85 3.34 18.58
N GLU A 18 -7.87 4.67 18.46
CA GLU A 18 -7.13 5.60 19.29
C GLU A 18 -8.07 6.60 19.98
N GLY A 19 -7.67 7.10 21.13
CA GLY A 19 -8.42 8.08 21.91
C GLY A 19 -8.20 7.93 23.43
N SER A 20 -9.07 8.53 24.24
CA SER A 20 -9.07 8.35 25.69
C SER A 20 -9.48 6.92 26.05
N ARG A 21 -8.99 6.40 27.17
CA ARG A 21 -9.23 5.01 27.60
C ARG A 21 -10.72 4.64 27.59
N ASN A 22 -11.56 5.46 28.22
CA ASN A 22 -13.01 5.19 28.28
C ASN A 22 -13.66 5.16 26.91
N SER A 23 -13.24 6.04 25.99
CA SER A 23 -13.73 6.07 24.61
C SER A 23 -13.29 4.83 23.82
N ILE A 24 -12.04 4.42 23.99
CA ILE A 24 -11.49 3.22 23.34
C ILE A 24 -12.27 1.97 23.79
N ASP A 25 -12.44 1.78 25.10
CA ASP A 25 -13.10 0.59 25.66
C ASP A 25 -14.54 0.45 25.13
N GLN A 26 -15.28 1.56 25.06
CA GLN A 26 -16.65 1.56 24.54
C GLN A 26 -16.69 1.26 23.05
N ARG A 27 -15.78 1.85 22.27
CA ARG A 27 -15.72 1.65 20.80
C ARG A 27 -15.29 0.22 20.45
N ILE A 28 -14.32 -0.35 21.19
CA ILE A 28 -13.93 -1.75 21.02
C ILE A 28 -15.11 -2.66 21.31
N LYS A 29 -15.83 -2.45 22.43
CA LYS A 29 -16.99 -3.25 22.80
C LYS A 29 -18.07 -3.25 21.71
N ASN A 30 -18.39 -2.06 21.19
CA ASN A 30 -19.38 -1.93 20.13
C ASN A 30 -18.95 -2.65 18.86
N LEU A 31 -17.70 -2.46 18.41
CA LEU A 31 -17.15 -3.10 17.24
C LEU A 31 -17.10 -4.63 17.37
N VAL A 32 -16.67 -5.13 18.53
CA VAL A 32 -16.64 -6.57 18.80
C VAL A 32 -18.05 -7.17 18.69
N ASN A 33 -19.04 -6.52 19.29
CA ASN A 33 -20.43 -7.00 19.20
C ASN A 33 -20.93 -7.07 17.75
N GLU A 34 -20.66 -6.03 16.92
CA GLU A 34 -21.03 -6.03 15.53
C GLU A 34 -20.34 -7.14 14.71
N LEU A 35 -19.06 -7.38 14.96
CA LEU A 35 -18.28 -8.39 14.27
C LEU A 35 -18.66 -9.81 14.71
N GLN A 36 -18.97 -10.02 15.98
CA GLN A 36 -19.43 -11.32 16.50
C GLN A 36 -20.77 -11.74 15.87
N ILE A 37 -21.70 -10.81 15.65
CA ILE A 37 -22.98 -11.07 14.95
C ILE A 37 -22.70 -11.64 13.54
N LYS A 38 -21.57 -11.27 12.92
CA LYS A 38 -21.14 -11.73 11.60
C LYS A 38 -20.22 -12.95 11.62
N ASN A 39 -20.07 -13.60 12.77
CA ASN A 39 -19.21 -14.79 12.96
C ASN A 39 -17.73 -14.61 12.61
N PHE A 40 -17.17 -13.42 12.81
CA PHE A 40 -15.73 -13.22 12.67
C PHE A 40 -14.98 -13.68 13.90
N ASN A 41 -13.81 -14.29 13.72
CA ASN A 41 -12.86 -14.55 14.79
C ASN A 41 -12.14 -13.24 15.13
N ILE A 42 -12.20 -12.83 16.42
CA ILE A 42 -11.68 -11.54 16.87
C ILE A 42 -10.57 -11.75 17.88
N SER A 43 -9.46 -11.07 17.70
CA SER A 43 -8.38 -10.95 18.67
C SER A 43 -8.14 -9.47 19.01
N ILE A 44 -8.09 -9.14 20.30
CA ILE A 44 -7.82 -7.78 20.76
C ILE A 44 -6.37 -7.69 21.19
N LEU A 45 -5.63 -6.75 20.60
CA LEU A 45 -4.24 -6.46 20.96
C LEU A 45 -4.19 -5.35 22.01
N GLY A 46 -3.40 -5.53 23.07
CA GLY A 46 -3.06 -4.45 23.99
C GLY A 46 -2.16 -3.40 23.34
N THR A 47 -1.96 -2.25 23.99
CA THR A 47 -1.21 -1.11 23.46
C THR A 47 0.15 -1.50 22.92
N TYR A 48 0.96 -2.19 23.70
CA TYR A 48 2.32 -2.61 23.28
C TYR A 48 2.31 -3.53 22.06
N GLN A 49 1.43 -4.53 22.03
CA GLN A 49 1.31 -5.44 20.88
C GLN A 49 0.80 -4.72 19.65
N SER A 50 -0.15 -3.78 19.82
CA SER A 50 -0.66 -2.93 18.74
C SER A 50 0.45 -2.06 18.14
N GLU A 51 1.30 -1.44 18.97
CA GLU A 51 2.44 -0.65 18.50
C GLU A 51 3.43 -1.48 17.67
N ILE A 52 3.78 -2.68 18.15
CA ILE A 52 4.64 -3.61 17.39
C ILE A 52 4.02 -3.96 16.04
N PHE A 53 2.73 -4.31 16.03
CA PHE A 53 2.02 -4.68 14.80
C PHE A 53 2.03 -3.52 13.79
N TRP A 54 1.64 -2.31 14.20
CA TRP A 54 1.57 -1.17 13.30
C TRP A 54 2.93 -0.64 12.85
N ASN A 55 3.98 -0.84 13.66
CA ASN A 55 5.36 -0.59 13.20
C ASN A 55 5.76 -1.55 12.09
N LYS A 56 5.37 -2.82 12.15
CA LYS A 56 5.60 -3.77 11.05
C LYS A 56 4.85 -3.39 9.78
N VAL A 57 3.58 -2.96 9.90
CA VAL A 57 2.81 -2.44 8.76
C VAL A 57 3.52 -1.24 8.14
N LYS A 58 3.90 -0.25 8.97
CA LYS A 58 4.58 0.97 8.54
C LYS A 58 5.90 0.71 7.82
N ASN A 59 6.68 -0.26 8.30
CA ASN A 59 8.00 -0.58 7.78
C ASN A 59 7.96 -1.62 6.66
N LEU A 60 6.78 -2.02 6.20
CA LEU A 60 6.58 -3.06 5.17
C LEU A 60 7.26 -4.40 5.55
N GLU A 61 7.36 -4.73 6.84
CA GLU A 61 8.05 -5.92 7.31
C GLU A 61 7.39 -7.23 6.84
N PHE A 62 6.15 -7.19 6.36
CA PHE A 62 5.49 -8.34 5.72
C PHE A 62 6.14 -8.72 4.38
N PHE A 63 6.89 -7.80 3.77
CA PHE A 63 7.70 -8.02 2.57
C PHE A 63 9.21 -8.02 2.87
N SER A 64 9.61 -8.11 4.13
CA SER A 64 10.95 -7.78 4.62
C SER A 64 12.05 -8.74 4.18
N SER A 65 11.71 -9.99 3.87
CA SER A 65 12.69 -10.97 3.41
C SER A 65 12.98 -10.85 1.92
N SER A 66 12.32 -9.94 1.23
CA SER A 66 12.27 -10.02 -0.20
C SER A 66 13.37 -9.23 -0.87
N LYS A 67 14.04 -9.93 -1.77
CA LYS A 67 14.77 -9.30 -2.87
C LYS A 67 13.81 -8.79 -3.95
N ASN A 68 12.50 -8.77 -3.69
CA ASN A 68 11.44 -8.50 -4.65
C ASN A 68 11.20 -6.99 -4.82
N SER A 69 10.66 -6.62 -5.96
CA SER A 69 10.22 -5.24 -6.21
C SER A 69 8.95 -4.92 -5.44
N ILE A 70 8.85 -3.67 -4.95
CA ILE A 70 7.70 -3.20 -4.17
C ILE A 70 7.03 -2.04 -4.89
N ILE A 71 5.74 -2.17 -5.12
CA ILE A 71 4.90 -1.17 -5.77
C ILE A 71 3.84 -0.69 -4.78
N ARG A 72 3.72 0.62 -4.67
CA ARG A 72 2.66 1.30 -3.93
C ARG A 72 1.60 1.79 -4.90
N ILE A 73 0.34 1.45 -4.66
CA ILE A 73 -0.79 1.87 -5.49
C ILE A 73 -1.77 2.64 -4.61
N VAL A 74 -2.19 3.81 -5.07
CA VAL A 74 -3.29 4.57 -4.47
C VAL A 74 -4.45 4.59 -5.45
N ILE A 75 -5.65 4.28 -4.95
CA ILE A 75 -6.83 4.03 -5.78
C ILE A 75 -8.10 4.44 -5.01
N PRO A 76 -9.21 4.81 -5.68
CA PRO A 76 -10.48 4.95 -5.00
C PRO A 76 -10.87 3.65 -4.26
N PRO A 77 -11.25 3.69 -2.97
CA PRO A 77 -11.57 2.47 -2.20
C PRO A 77 -12.62 1.57 -2.86
N SER A 78 -13.59 2.15 -3.56
CA SER A 78 -14.65 1.43 -4.30
C SER A 78 -14.10 0.56 -5.45
N GLU A 79 -12.92 0.87 -5.97
CA GLU A 79 -12.30 0.16 -7.07
C GLU A 79 -11.23 -0.85 -6.61
N CYS A 80 -10.84 -0.78 -5.33
CA CYS A 80 -9.77 -1.59 -4.76
C CYS A 80 -9.97 -3.09 -5.01
N ILE A 81 -11.12 -3.60 -4.64
CA ILE A 81 -11.42 -5.04 -4.73
C ILE A 81 -11.40 -5.50 -6.20
N LYS A 82 -11.95 -4.71 -7.12
CA LYS A 82 -11.94 -5.03 -8.55
C LYS A 82 -10.52 -5.12 -9.11
N LEU A 83 -9.63 -4.21 -8.68
CA LEU A 83 -8.23 -4.24 -9.09
C LEU A 83 -7.48 -5.44 -8.49
N VAL A 84 -7.67 -5.70 -7.20
CA VAL A 84 -6.99 -6.80 -6.49
C VAL A 84 -7.36 -8.15 -7.09
N PHE A 85 -8.61 -8.38 -7.47
CA PHE A 85 -9.01 -9.61 -8.16
C PHE A 85 -8.25 -9.83 -9.47
N GLN A 86 -7.84 -8.76 -10.17
CA GLN A 86 -7.03 -8.91 -11.39
C GLN A 86 -5.57 -9.29 -11.11
N PHE A 87 -5.14 -9.17 -9.87
CA PHE A 87 -3.79 -9.53 -9.39
C PHE A 87 -3.77 -10.84 -8.60
N SER A 88 -4.94 -11.40 -8.28
CA SER A 88 -5.05 -12.60 -7.43
C SER A 88 -4.17 -13.74 -7.93
N GLY A 89 -3.40 -14.32 -7.00
CA GLY A 89 -2.47 -15.41 -7.27
C GLY A 89 -1.17 -15.03 -7.98
N LYS A 90 -0.99 -13.76 -8.36
CA LYS A 90 0.22 -13.28 -9.06
C LYS A 90 1.20 -12.54 -8.17
N PHE A 91 0.69 -11.88 -7.14
CA PHE A 91 1.47 -11.04 -6.24
C PHE A 91 1.04 -11.24 -4.80
N ASN A 92 2.00 -11.10 -3.89
CA ASN A 92 1.70 -10.86 -2.50
C ASN A 92 1.26 -9.41 -2.34
N TYR A 93 0.21 -9.16 -1.58
CA TYR A 93 -0.27 -7.81 -1.35
C TYR A 93 -0.93 -7.65 0.03
N TYR A 94 -1.01 -6.43 0.49
CA TYR A 94 -1.92 -6.04 1.55
C TYR A 94 -2.54 -4.67 1.29
N LEU A 95 -3.67 -4.42 1.93
CA LEU A 95 -4.47 -3.21 1.78
C LEU A 95 -4.34 -2.36 3.02
N ASP A 96 -4.30 -1.05 2.82
CA ASP A 96 -4.27 -0.06 3.88
C ASP A 96 -5.24 1.10 3.54
N TRP A 97 -5.41 2.04 4.48
CA TRP A 97 -6.30 3.19 4.33
C TRP A 97 -7.74 2.82 3.93
N GLY A 98 -8.27 1.74 4.50
CA GLY A 98 -9.61 1.28 4.15
C GLY A 98 -9.79 0.87 2.69
N GLY A 99 -8.71 0.40 2.05
CA GLY A 99 -8.70 -0.01 0.65
C GLY A 99 -8.25 1.08 -0.34
N ALA A 100 -7.91 2.29 0.14
CA ALA A 100 -7.38 3.33 -0.74
C ALA A 100 -5.90 3.13 -1.10
N LEU A 101 -5.19 2.28 -0.37
CA LEU A 101 -3.77 2.00 -0.56
C LEU A 101 -3.56 0.50 -0.70
N ILE A 102 -2.85 0.09 -1.75
CA ILE A 102 -2.45 -1.29 -2.00
C ILE A 102 -0.93 -1.33 -2.08
N TRP A 103 -0.34 -2.22 -1.31
CA TRP A 103 1.06 -2.57 -1.40
C TRP A 103 1.18 -3.91 -2.10
N ILE A 104 2.03 -3.98 -3.13
CA ILE A 104 2.31 -5.19 -3.90
C ILE A 104 3.78 -5.52 -3.77
N GLU A 105 4.06 -6.78 -3.49
CA GLU A 105 5.35 -7.41 -3.64
C GLU A 105 5.35 -8.24 -4.92
N ALA A 106 6.21 -7.90 -5.87
CA ALA A 106 6.33 -8.58 -7.14
C ALA A 106 7.66 -9.34 -7.20
N HIS A 107 7.57 -10.64 -7.43
CA HIS A 107 8.72 -11.51 -7.68
C HIS A 107 9.01 -11.54 -9.19
N GLU A 108 10.27 -11.38 -9.59
CA GLU A 108 10.68 -11.38 -11.00
C GLU A 108 9.83 -10.44 -11.87
N LEU A 109 9.73 -9.18 -11.44
CA LEU A 109 8.94 -8.17 -12.13
C LEU A 109 9.56 -7.86 -13.51
N SER A 110 8.88 -8.22 -14.59
CA SER A 110 9.26 -7.80 -15.94
C SER A 110 8.67 -6.43 -16.27
N GLU A 111 9.28 -5.75 -17.25
CA GLU A 111 8.78 -4.48 -17.78
C GLU A 111 7.32 -4.59 -18.24
N GLN A 112 7.00 -5.63 -18.99
CA GLN A 112 5.64 -5.87 -19.48
C GLN A 112 4.63 -6.05 -18.34
N MET A 113 5.03 -6.74 -17.27
CA MET A 113 4.20 -6.90 -16.07
C MET A 113 3.99 -5.55 -15.39
N PHE A 114 5.05 -4.76 -15.21
CA PHE A 114 4.97 -3.45 -14.58
C PHE A 114 4.05 -2.50 -15.38
N GLU A 115 4.22 -2.43 -16.70
CA GLU A 115 3.34 -1.64 -17.56
C GLU A 115 1.89 -2.12 -17.55
N SER A 116 1.66 -3.43 -17.47
CA SER A 116 0.31 -3.99 -17.29
C SER A 116 -0.32 -3.55 -15.98
N ILE A 117 0.45 -3.54 -14.87
CA ILE A 117 -0.01 -3.04 -13.57
C ILE A 117 -0.39 -1.54 -13.70
N ARG A 118 0.50 -0.72 -14.27
CA ARG A 118 0.27 0.73 -14.44
C ARG A 118 -1.01 1.02 -15.23
N LYS A 119 -1.18 0.36 -16.38
CA LYS A 119 -2.38 0.51 -17.22
C LYS A 119 -3.66 0.15 -16.48
N LYS A 120 -3.65 -0.94 -15.72
CA LYS A 120 -4.80 -1.35 -14.92
C LYS A 120 -5.10 -0.33 -13.81
N VAL A 121 -4.08 0.11 -13.10
CA VAL A 121 -4.23 1.12 -12.03
C VAL A 121 -4.85 2.40 -12.56
N VAL A 122 -4.35 2.91 -13.70
CA VAL A 122 -4.90 4.11 -14.35
C VAL A 122 -6.36 3.90 -14.78
N LYS A 123 -6.69 2.72 -15.34
CA LYS A 123 -8.06 2.38 -15.74
C LYS A 123 -9.05 2.47 -14.57
N PHE A 124 -8.62 2.16 -13.36
CA PHE A 124 -9.42 2.25 -12.14
C PHE A 124 -9.28 3.60 -11.41
N GLY A 125 -8.73 4.61 -12.08
CA GLY A 125 -8.60 5.97 -11.53
C GLY A 125 -7.52 6.14 -10.45
N GLY A 126 -6.60 5.17 -10.35
CA GLY A 126 -5.51 5.19 -9.41
C GLY A 126 -4.17 5.65 -10.01
N TYR A 127 -3.14 5.62 -9.18
CA TYR A 127 -1.75 5.80 -9.59
C TYR A 127 -0.84 4.86 -8.81
N SER A 128 0.27 4.47 -9.41
CA SER A 128 1.27 3.61 -8.79
C SER A 128 2.62 4.31 -8.67
N THR A 129 3.39 3.87 -7.69
CA THR A 129 4.76 4.32 -7.45
C THR A 129 5.64 3.11 -7.21
N MET A 130 6.75 2.99 -7.94
CA MET A 130 7.79 2.01 -7.65
C MET A 130 8.57 2.46 -6.42
N ILE A 131 8.45 1.73 -5.33
CA ILE A 131 9.14 2.04 -4.06
C ILE A 131 10.51 1.33 -4.00
N LYS A 132 10.56 0.10 -4.49
CA LYS A 132 11.78 -0.68 -4.56
C LYS A 132 11.81 -1.40 -5.91
N ASN A 133 12.89 -1.17 -6.66
CA ASN A 133 13.16 -1.80 -7.95
C ASN A 133 14.30 -2.82 -7.79
N SER A 134 13.97 -4.04 -7.39
CA SER A 134 14.94 -5.10 -7.15
C SER A 134 15.32 -5.86 -8.43
N ASP A 135 14.48 -5.78 -9.45
CA ASP A 135 14.70 -6.44 -10.74
C ASP A 135 15.51 -5.55 -11.70
N TYR A 136 15.99 -4.37 -11.22
CA TYR A 136 16.77 -3.43 -12.01
C TYR A 136 16.15 -3.11 -13.37
N LEU A 137 14.82 -2.91 -13.38
CA LEU A 137 14.13 -2.53 -14.60
C LEU A 137 14.71 -1.23 -15.14
N PRO A 138 15.30 -1.23 -16.36
CA PRO A 138 16.01 -0.07 -16.89
C PRO A 138 15.09 1.12 -17.21
N TYR A 139 13.79 0.90 -17.20
CA TYR A 139 12.77 1.81 -17.69
C TYR A 139 11.93 2.46 -16.60
N VAL A 140 12.40 2.46 -15.37
CA VAL A 140 11.74 3.22 -14.30
C VAL A 140 12.23 4.67 -14.34
N GLU A 141 12.32 5.25 -15.53
CA GLU A 141 12.53 6.70 -15.69
C GLU A 141 11.39 7.45 -14.99
N ASP A 142 10.18 6.92 -15.08
CA ASP A 142 9.02 7.42 -14.35
C ASP A 142 8.65 6.48 -13.21
N VAL A 143 9.26 6.69 -12.04
CA VAL A 143 8.88 6.02 -10.79
C VAL A 143 7.40 6.17 -10.49
N PHE A 144 6.78 7.24 -11.00
CA PHE A 144 5.39 7.60 -10.76
C PHE A 144 4.53 7.38 -12.01
N THR A 145 3.36 6.78 -11.82
CA THR A 145 2.32 6.79 -12.84
C THR A 145 1.58 8.12 -12.77
N ILE A 146 1.88 9.02 -13.69
CA ILE A 146 1.25 10.34 -13.76
C ILE A 146 0.62 10.53 -15.16
N ASN A 147 -0.57 11.11 -15.21
CA ASN A 147 -1.13 11.56 -16.48
C ASN A 147 -0.41 12.83 -16.96
N ARG A 148 -0.54 13.11 -18.26
CA ARG A 148 0.16 14.22 -18.95
C ARG A 148 -0.11 15.59 -18.30
N ASP A 149 -1.33 15.83 -17.86
CA ASP A 149 -1.70 17.13 -17.27
C ASP A 149 -1.02 17.34 -15.92
N ARG A 150 -1.03 16.33 -15.06
CA ARG A 150 -0.32 16.36 -13.77
C ARG A 150 1.19 16.47 -13.99
N PHE A 151 1.73 15.78 -14.97
CA PHE A 151 3.14 15.91 -15.35
C PHE A 151 3.50 17.35 -15.70
N ASN A 152 2.73 17.98 -16.60
CA ASN A 152 2.95 19.38 -17.01
C ASN A 152 2.87 20.34 -15.82
N ILE A 153 1.89 20.18 -14.94
CA ILE A 153 1.76 20.99 -13.71
C ILE A 153 2.99 20.80 -12.83
N SER A 154 3.40 19.55 -12.58
CA SER A 154 4.56 19.24 -11.74
C SER A 154 5.86 19.81 -12.31
N GLN A 155 6.05 19.75 -13.62
CA GLN A 155 7.19 20.37 -14.30
C GLN A 155 7.19 21.90 -14.14
N ASN A 156 6.03 22.55 -14.28
CA ASN A 156 5.92 23.99 -14.10
C ASN A 156 6.22 24.40 -12.66
N VAL A 157 5.70 23.67 -11.68
CA VAL A 157 6.01 23.88 -10.25
C VAL A 157 7.52 23.72 -10.02
N LYS A 158 8.11 22.60 -10.49
CA LYS A 158 9.56 22.40 -10.34
C LYS A 158 10.36 23.50 -10.99
N LYS A 159 10.02 23.92 -12.19
CA LYS A 159 10.71 25.02 -12.88
C LYS A 159 10.62 26.36 -12.12
N SER A 160 9.50 26.61 -11.45
CA SER A 160 9.29 27.84 -10.68
C SER A 160 10.14 27.86 -9.40
N PHE A 161 10.25 26.73 -8.68
CA PHE A 161 11.01 26.63 -7.44
C PHE A 161 12.47 26.26 -7.63
N ASP A 162 12.81 25.54 -8.68
CA ASP A 162 14.15 25.05 -8.97
C ASP A 162 14.51 25.25 -10.47
N PRO A 163 14.61 26.53 -10.91
CA PRO A 163 14.90 26.84 -12.30
C PRO A 163 16.26 26.30 -12.78
N LYS A 164 17.19 26.09 -11.87
CA LYS A 164 18.53 25.54 -12.15
C LYS A 164 18.59 24.02 -12.06
N ARG A 165 17.50 23.34 -11.68
CA ARG A 165 17.41 21.88 -11.51
C ARG A 165 18.50 21.28 -10.62
N ILE A 166 18.85 21.97 -9.55
CA ILE A 166 19.87 21.54 -8.58
C ILE A 166 19.30 20.70 -7.42
N LEU A 167 17.99 20.78 -7.17
CA LEU A 167 17.32 20.03 -6.11
C LEU A 167 16.94 18.64 -6.61
N ASN A 168 17.48 17.61 -5.96
CA ASN A 168 17.21 16.20 -6.26
C ASN A 168 17.28 15.88 -7.78
N PRO A 169 18.41 16.13 -8.45
CA PRO A 169 18.55 15.88 -9.88
C PRO A 169 18.31 14.40 -10.19
N GLY A 170 17.52 14.11 -11.22
CA GLY A 170 17.19 12.75 -11.64
C GLY A 170 16.28 11.94 -10.69
N LYS A 171 15.70 12.55 -9.64
CA LYS A 171 14.82 11.84 -8.68
C LYS A 171 13.34 11.91 -9.04
N MET A 172 12.91 12.95 -9.71
CA MET A 172 11.54 13.13 -10.18
C MET A 172 11.61 13.73 -11.59
N TYR A 173 11.00 13.06 -12.54
CA TYR A 173 10.84 13.51 -13.92
C TYR A 173 12.14 14.07 -14.53
N THR A 174 12.80 13.30 -15.29
CA THR A 174 13.93 13.75 -16.14
C THR A 174 13.45 14.67 -17.27
#